data_8fd69a90e13480d74082e193da3a39b2
#
_entry.id   8fd69a90e13480d74082e193da3a39b2
#
_cell.length_a   1.000
_cell.length_b   1.000
_cell.length_c   1.000
_cell.angle_alpha   90.00
_cell.angle_beta   90.00
_cell.angle_gamma   90.00
#
_symmetry.space_group_name_H-M   'P 1'
#
loop_
_entity.id
_entity.type
_entity.pdbx_description
1 polymer ?
#
loop_
_entity_poly.entity_id
_entity_poly.type
_entity_poly.pdbx_seq_one_letter_code
_entity_poly.pdbx_strand_id
1 'polypeptide(L)'
;MPNTPFKEKEQQKLLIIANLLKRKITNSEAAKQLGLSIRQVQRLKNGIQKHGSLALIHKLKGKPSNHQLNQAIKLQAISLVKEKYSDFTPKFASEKLAEVDSLIVHPQTLRRWLIKAGLWNSQKQKKPQYHAWRERKDYFGELEQFDGSYHLWFEKRLLDEYGNPKEVCLLASIDDATGKITHAYFDFNEGVIPVFNFWMEYVKTLGKPLAIYLDKFSTYKINHKAAVDNSELMTQFQRAMKSLSIEVINANSPQAKGRVERLFGTLQDRLVKELRLNNLSSITESNLFLKGFIPKFNSRFSVHPVKDENIHRQLTRREKMNLKSIFSIQSTRRVNLDYTIQFKNQFYQLEEIQPTTIRPKERILVEEHLDGAIHFRFKEHYLKCFVLSEKPKKIFRQPVILATHPLN
;
A
#
# COMPACT_ATOMS: atom_id res chain seq x y z
N MET A 1 -16.69 45.18 -32.01
CA MET A 1 -17.26 44.71 -30.76
C MET A 1 -17.58 43.22 -30.93
N PRO A 2 -17.13 42.31 -30.08
CA PRO A 2 -17.39 40.90 -30.27
C PRO A 2 -18.87 40.61 -30.04
N ASN A 3 -19.51 40.01 -31.01
CA ASN A 3 -20.88 39.51 -30.97
C ASN A 3 -20.93 38.29 -30.03
N THR A 4 -21.11 38.53 -28.73
CA THR A 4 -21.31 37.42 -27.76
C THR A 4 -22.78 37.02 -27.84
N PRO A 5 -23.10 35.81 -28.35
CA PRO A 5 -24.48 35.36 -28.46
C PRO A 5 -25.11 35.30 -27.05
N PHE A 6 -26.34 35.85 -26.93
CA PHE A 6 -27.16 35.74 -25.75
C PHE A 6 -27.37 34.25 -25.40
N LYS A 7 -27.18 33.86 -24.13
CA LYS A 7 -27.60 32.56 -23.67
C LYS A 7 -29.13 32.45 -23.65
N GLU A 8 -29.70 31.29 -23.82
CA GLU A 8 -31.15 31.06 -23.76
C GLU A 8 -31.84 31.80 -22.61
N LYS A 9 -31.27 31.79 -21.42
CA LYS A 9 -31.80 32.54 -20.25
C LYS A 9 -31.77 34.07 -20.43
N GLU A 10 -30.81 34.59 -21.18
CA GLU A 10 -30.70 36.03 -21.46
C GLU A 10 -31.72 36.44 -22.55
N GLN A 11 -31.96 35.56 -23.55
CA GLN A 11 -33.00 35.75 -24.56
C GLN A 11 -34.40 35.70 -23.96
N GLN A 12 -34.66 34.75 -23.06
CA GLN A 12 -35.94 34.63 -22.37
C GLN A 12 -36.21 35.86 -21.49
N LYS A 13 -35.20 36.38 -20.76
CA LYS A 13 -35.30 37.67 -20.02
C LYS A 13 -35.60 38.85 -20.94
N LEU A 14 -34.94 38.89 -22.08
CA LEU A 14 -35.17 39.99 -23.06
C LEU A 14 -36.62 40.00 -23.54
N LEU A 15 -37.17 38.84 -23.91
CA LEU A 15 -38.56 38.69 -24.38
C LEU A 15 -39.57 39.16 -23.34
N ILE A 16 -39.43 38.72 -22.11
CA ILE A 16 -40.34 39.08 -21.00
C ILE A 16 -40.27 40.56 -20.67
N ILE A 17 -39.06 41.13 -20.60
CA ILE A 17 -38.89 42.57 -20.30
C ILE A 17 -39.37 43.42 -21.52
N ALA A 18 -39.22 42.92 -22.74
CA ALA A 18 -39.79 43.60 -23.92
C ALA A 18 -41.33 43.65 -23.87
N ASN A 19 -41.99 42.56 -23.44
CA ASN A 19 -43.43 42.56 -23.22
C ASN A 19 -43.86 43.51 -22.08
N LEU A 20 -43.08 43.59 -21.01
CA LEU A 20 -43.29 44.55 -19.93
C LEU A 20 -43.15 46.02 -20.41
N LEU A 21 -42.16 46.29 -21.25
CA LEU A 21 -41.95 47.64 -21.83
C LEU A 21 -43.12 48.03 -22.76
N LYS A 22 -43.66 47.09 -23.49
CA LYS A 22 -44.86 47.28 -24.34
C LYS A 22 -46.17 47.29 -23.55
N ARG A 23 -46.13 47.29 -22.21
CA ARG A 23 -47.27 47.21 -21.28
C ARG A 23 -48.23 46.05 -21.51
N LYS A 24 -47.73 44.94 -22.09
CA LYS A 24 -48.51 43.68 -22.29
C LYS A 24 -48.63 42.84 -21.01
N ILE A 25 -47.69 43.02 -20.07
CA ILE A 25 -47.66 42.37 -18.76
C ILE A 25 -47.29 43.38 -17.70
N THR A 26 -47.65 43.07 -16.44
CA THR A 26 -47.33 43.87 -15.25
C THR A 26 -45.97 43.48 -14.68
N ASN A 27 -45.38 44.35 -13.81
CA ASN A 27 -44.14 44.02 -13.10
C ASN A 27 -44.28 42.77 -12.24
N SER A 28 -45.47 42.50 -11.66
CA SER A 28 -45.73 41.32 -10.85
C SER A 28 -45.72 40.02 -11.70
N GLU A 29 -46.35 40.07 -12.86
CA GLU A 29 -46.36 38.92 -13.81
C GLU A 29 -44.96 38.62 -14.37
N ALA A 30 -44.22 39.69 -14.74
CA ALA A 30 -42.83 39.51 -15.18
C ALA A 30 -41.95 38.92 -14.07
N ALA A 31 -42.16 39.34 -12.82
CA ALA A 31 -41.46 38.78 -11.66
C ALA A 31 -41.73 37.28 -11.44
N LYS A 32 -42.99 36.88 -11.57
CA LYS A 32 -43.39 35.48 -11.50
C LYS A 32 -42.75 34.63 -12.65
N GLN A 33 -42.84 35.14 -13.89
CA GLN A 33 -42.28 34.44 -15.06
C GLN A 33 -40.77 34.26 -15.01
N LEU A 34 -40.06 35.27 -14.44
CA LEU A 34 -38.59 35.25 -14.33
C LEU A 34 -38.08 34.63 -13.07
N GLY A 35 -38.93 34.32 -12.07
CA GLY A 35 -38.51 33.88 -10.75
C GLY A 35 -37.67 34.95 -10.01
N LEU A 36 -37.96 36.26 -10.22
CA LEU A 36 -37.24 37.39 -9.68
C LEU A 36 -38.14 38.25 -8.81
N SER A 37 -37.54 39.06 -7.94
CA SER A 37 -38.30 40.09 -7.20
C SER A 37 -38.75 41.25 -8.13
N ILE A 38 -39.86 41.88 -7.82
CA ILE A 38 -40.38 43.06 -8.55
C ILE A 38 -39.30 44.15 -8.67
N ARG A 39 -38.51 44.36 -7.63
CA ARG A 39 -37.39 45.33 -7.64
C ARG A 39 -36.30 44.98 -8.65
N GLN A 40 -35.99 43.66 -8.79
CA GLN A 40 -35.04 43.19 -9.81
C GLN A 40 -35.58 43.36 -11.22
N VAL A 41 -36.87 43.12 -11.45
CA VAL A 41 -37.54 43.35 -12.74
C VAL A 41 -37.52 44.84 -13.11
N GLN A 42 -37.81 45.75 -12.18
CA GLN A 42 -37.72 47.18 -12.37
C GLN A 42 -36.28 47.62 -12.74
N ARG A 43 -35.25 47.04 -12.04
CA ARG A 43 -33.85 47.31 -12.39
C ARG A 43 -33.49 46.84 -13.79
N LEU A 44 -33.95 45.67 -14.21
CA LEU A 44 -33.74 45.17 -15.56
C LEU A 44 -34.46 46.02 -16.61
N LYS A 45 -35.73 46.43 -16.35
CA LYS A 45 -36.48 47.32 -17.19
C LYS A 45 -35.74 48.65 -17.40
N ASN A 46 -35.36 49.34 -16.33
CA ASN A 46 -34.62 50.58 -16.37
C ASN A 46 -33.25 50.45 -17.05
N GLY A 47 -32.58 49.28 -16.81
CA GLY A 47 -31.31 48.94 -17.46
C GLY A 47 -31.45 48.82 -18.98
N ILE A 48 -32.49 48.14 -19.45
CA ILE A 48 -32.76 47.97 -20.91
C ILE A 48 -33.14 49.32 -21.53
N GLN A 49 -33.93 50.15 -20.85
CA GLN A 49 -34.28 51.50 -21.35
C GLN A 49 -33.04 52.39 -21.50
N LYS A 50 -32.07 52.28 -20.60
CA LYS A 50 -30.85 53.13 -20.61
C LYS A 50 -29.73 52.60 -21.52
N HIS A 51 -29.56 51.29 -21.58
CA HIS A 51 -28.38 50.66 -22.19
C HIS A 51 -28.73 49.57 -23.22
N GLY A 52 -30.01 49.45 -23.60
CA GLY A 52 -30.47 48.44 -24.54
C GLY A 52 -30.31 47.00 -23.98
N SER A 53 -30.38 46.03 -24.89
CA SER A 53 -30.30 44.60 -24.56
C SER A 53 -29.00 44.19 -23.86
N LEU A 54 -27.93 44.95 -24.01
CA LEU A 54 -26.64 44.70 -23.33
C LEU A 54 -26.73 44.80 -21.81
N ALA A 55 -27.76 45.50 -21.26
CA ALA A 55 -27.99 45.54 -19.80
C ALA A 55 -28.31 44.21 -19.17
N LEU A 56 -28.74 43.20 -19.97
CA LEU A 56 -29.02 41.87 -19.50
C LEU A 56 -27.74 41.03 -19.32
N ILE A 57 -26.66 41.43 -19.94
CA ILE A 57 -25.36 40.74 -19.82
C ILE A 57 -24.74 41.16 -18.49
N HIS A 58 -24.36 40.15 -17.69
CA HIS A 58 -23.69 40.41 -16.42
C HIS A 58 -22.40 41.20 -16.64
N LYS A 59 -22.22 42.32 -15.92
CA LYS A 59 -21.09 43.28 -16.11
C LYS A 59 -19.70 42.64 -15.99
N LEU A 60 -19.60 41.47 -15.32
CA LEU A 60 -18.36 40.69 -15.17
C LEU A 60 -18.22 39.60 -16.22
N LYS A 61 -19.17 39.42 -17.16
CA LYS A 61 -19.08 38.45 -18.23
C LYS A 61 -17.88 38.78 -19.13
N GLY A 62 -16.93 37.84 -19.24
CA GLY A 62 -15.71 38.06 -20.02
C GLY A 62 -14.57 38.77 -19.31
N LYS A 63 -14.81 39.32 -18.10
CA LYS A 63 -13.73 39.92 -17.29
C LYS A 63 -13.04 38.83 -16.44
N PRO A 64 -11.70 38.93 -16.27
CA PRO A 64 -10.99 38.05 -15.37
C PRO A 64 -11.47 38.24 -13.93
N SER A 65 -11.47 37.15 -13.14
CA SER A 65 -11.79 37.21 -11.71
C SER A 65 -10.73 38.04 -10.97
N ASN A 66 -11.13 38.83 -9.96
CA ASN A 66 -10.20 39.54 -9.06
C ASN A 66 -9.23 38.60 -8.32
N HIS A 67 -9.59 37.30 -8.19
CA HIS A 67 -8.75 36.24 -7.60
C HIS A 67 -7.99 35.44 -8.65
N GLN A 68 -7.88 35.92 -9.89
CA GLN A 68 -7.13 35.22 -10.92
C GLN A 68 -5.63 35.35 -10.62
N LEU A 69 -4.97 34.17 -10.54
CA LEU A 69 -3.52 34.11 -10.42
C LEU A 69 -2.84 34.76 -11.64
N ASN A 70 -1.66 35.34 -11.42
CA ASN A 70 -0.87 35.95 -12.47
C ASN A 70 -0.62 34.99 -13.63
N GLN A 71 -0.63 35.51 -14.85
CA GLN A 71 -0.36 34.75 -16.07
C GLN A 71 1.04 34.15 -16.06
N ALA A 72 2.02 34.80 -15.46
CA ALA A 72 3.37 34.26 -15.28
C ALA A 72 3.39 32.95 -14.46
N ILE A 73 2.66 32.96 -13.32
CA ILE A 73 2.51 31.76 -12.47
C ILE A 73 1.87 30.60 -13.24
N LYS A 74 0.86 30.89 -14.07
CA LYS A 74 0.21 29.89 -14.90
C LYS A 74 1.18 29.27 -15.92
N LEU A 75 1.93 30.10 -16.63
CA LEU A 75 2.90 29.63 -17.63
C LEU A 75 4.01 28.83 -16.97
N GLN A 76 4.55 29.28 -15.85
CA GLN A 76 5.56 28.57 -15.08
C GLN A 76 5.02 27.19 -14.60
N ALA A 77 3.81 27.13 -14.04
CA ALA A 77 3.22 25.88 -13.59
C ALA A 77 3.03 24.88 -14.75
N ILE A 78 2.57 25.34 -15.91
CA ILE A 78 2.39 24.49 -17.09
C ILE A 78 3.73 23.98 -17.60
N SER A 79 4.78 24.82 -17.65
CA SER A 79 6.12 24.43 -18.07
C SER A 79 6.72 23.38 -17.16
N LEU A 80 6.66 23.57 -15.82
CA LEU A 80 7.16 22.62 -14.83
C LEU A 80 6.42 21.28 -14.91
N VAL A 81 5.09 21.31 -15.08
CA VAL A 81 4.33 20.06 -15.24
C VAL A 81 4.73 19.34 -16.53
N LYS A 82 4.91 20.03 -17.64
CA LYS A 82 5.32 19.42 -18.90
C LYS A 82 6.72 18.78 -18.80
N GLU A 83 7.63 19.42 -18.10
CA GLU A 83 9.03 19.00 -17.96
C GLU A 83 9.20 17.88 -16.92
N LYS A 84 8.65 18.06 -15.71
CA LYS A 84 8.95 17.19 -14.55
C LYS A 84 7.82 16.27 -14.15
N TYR A 85 6.56 16.63 -14.41
CA TYR A 85 5.36 16.00 -13.86
C TYR A 85 4.32 15.61 -14.92
N SER A 86 4.77 15.28 -16.13
CA SER A 86 3.88 15.07 -17.29
C SER A 86 2.86 13.94 -17.10
N ASP A 87 3.20 12.91 -16.35
CA ASP A 87 2.35 11.75 -16.02
C ASP A 87 1.68 11.84 -14.64
N PHE A 88 1.83 12.97 -13.93
CA PHE A 88 1.24 13.16 -12.61
C PHE A 88 -0.23 13.55 -12.73
N THR A 89 -1.06 13.05 -11.80
CA THR A 89 -2.41 13.59 -11.65
C THR A 89 -2.34 15.08 -11.26
N PRO A 90 -3.28 15.94 -11.69
CA PRO A 90 -3.25 17.37 -11.38
C PRO A 90 -3.18 17.67 -9.87
N LYS A 91 -3.76 16.80 -9.03
CA LYS A 91 -3.67 16.91 -7.57
C LYS A 91 -2.24 16.65 -7.10
N PHE A 92 -1.62 15.57 -7.57
CA PHE A 92 -0.28 15.22 -7.16
C PHE A 92 0.77 16.20 -7.73
N ALA A 93 0.61 16.63 -8.97
CA ALA A 93 1.44 17.67 -9.56
C ALA A 93 1.35 19.00 -8.75
N SER A 94 0.16 19.40 -8.30
CA SER A 94 -0.02 20.59 -7.45
C SER A 94 0.73 20.46 -6.11
N GLU A 95 0.73 19.28 -5.51
CA GLU A 95 1.48 19.00 -4.29
C GLU A 95 2.99 19.13 -4.53
N LYS A 96 3.51 18.58 -5.64
CA LYS A 96 4.94 18.67 -5.97
C LYS A 96 5.39 20.06 -6.38
N LEU A 97 4.59 20.79 -7.12
CA LEU A 97 4.86 22.21 -7.41
C LEU A 97 5.04 23.02 -6.12
N ALA A 98 4.22 22.75 -5.09
CA ALA A 98 4.34 23.43 -3.80
C ALA A 98 5.57 22.93 -3.00
N GLU A 99 5.83 21.62 -2.97
CA GLU A 99 6.90 21.02 -2.15
C GLU A 99 8.29 21.21 -2.72
N VAL A 100 8.45 21.08 -4.03
CA VAL A 100 9.76 21.05 -4.72
C VAL A 100 10.07 22.40 -5.38
N ASP A 101 9.06 22.99 -6.05
CA ASP A 101 9.27 24.18 -6.87
C ASP A 101 8.77 25.45 -6.16
N SER A 102 8.30 25.39 -4.91
CA SER A 102 7.75 26.51 -4.12
C SER A 102 6.63 27.26 -4.82
N LEU A 103 5.90 26.61 -5.73
CA LEU A 103 4.84 27.19 -6.53
C LEU A 103 3.46 26.69 -6.07
N ILE A 104 2.76 27.53 -5.30
CA ILE A 104 1.47 27.16 -4.71
C ILE A 104 0.34 27.43 -5.71
N VAL A 105 -0.28 26.35 -6.22
CA VAL A 105 -1.43 26.40 -7.12
C VAL A 105 -2.48 25.40 -6.67
N HIS A 106 -3.72 25.87 -6.51
CA HIS A 106 -4.82 24.99 -6.11
C HIS A 106 -5.05 23.85 -7.16
N PRO A 107 -5.24 22.58 -6.76
CA PRO A 107 -5.34 21.45 -7.69
C PRO A 107 -6.40 21.62 -8.79
N GLN A 108 -7.57 22.19 -8.47
CA GLN A 108 -8.63 22.43 -9.46
C GLN A 108 -8.26 23.53 -10.46
N THR A 109 -7.49 24.53 -10.04
CA THR A 109 -7.00 25.58 -10.94
C THR A 109 -5.97 24.99 -11.90
N LEU A 110 -5.00 24.21 -11.37
CA LEU A 110 -4.02 23.50 -12.16
C LEU A 110 -4.70 22.57 -13.17
N ARG A 111 -5.67 21.76 -12.72
CA ARG A 111 -6.43 20.86 -13.60
C ARG A 111 -7.07 21.60 -14.77
N ARG A 112 -7.71 22.75 -14.53
CA ARG A 112 -8.31 23.56 -15.62
C ARG A 112 -7.26 24.08 -16.59
N TRP A 113 -6.10 24.47 -16.10
CA TRP A 113 -5.01 24.94 -16.96
C TRP A 113 -4.44 23.82 -17.81
N LEU A 114 -4.21 22.65 -17.22
CA LEU A 114 -3.70 21.47 -17.93
C LEU A 114 -4.67 20.95 -18.99
N ILE A 115 -5.98 20.98 -18.72
CA ILE A 115 -7.01 20.63 -19.73
C ILE A 115 -6.96 21.62 -20.88
N LYS A 116 -6.89 22.94 -20.62
CA LYS A 116 -6.79 23.96 -21.68
C LYS A 116 -5.49 23.88 -22.49
N ALA A 117 -4.42 23.39 -21.87
CA ALA A 117 -3.13 23.19 -22.53
C ALA A 117 -3.01 21.84 -23.26
N GLY A 118 -4.06 20.99 -23.23
CA GLY A 118 -4.04 19.66 -23.83
C GLY A 118 -3.16 18.63 -23.11
N LEU A 119 -2.67 18.97 -21.90
CA LEU A 119 -1.80 18.13 -21.07
C LEU A 119 -2.56 17.17 -20.13
N TRP A 120 -3.87 17.35 -19.99
CA TRP A 120 -4.70 16.50 -19.16
C TRP A 120 -6.08 16.31 -19.78
N ASN A 121 -6.49 15.05 -19.90
CA ASN A 121 -7.82 14.68 -20.32
C ASN A 121 -8.71 14.37 -19.12
N SER A 122 -9.91 14.94 -19.05
CA SER A 122 -10.86 14.59 -18.01
C SER A 122 -11.39 13.18 -18.25
N GLN A 123 -11.05 12.25 -17.36
CA GLN A 123 -11.64 10.91 -17.42
C GLN A 123 -13.14 11.01 -17.15
N LYS A 124 -13.96 10.29 -17.93
CA LYS A 124 -15.38 10.12 -17.63
C LYS A 124 -15.51 9.45 -16.27
N GLN A 125 -16.31 10.04 -15.37
CA GLN A 125 -16.62 9.39 -14.09
C GLN A 125 -17.32 8.06 -14.38
N LYS A 126 -16.78 6.96 -13.85
CA LYS A 126 -17.49 5.67 -13.84
C LYS A 126 -18.77 5.86 -13.01
N LYS A 127 -19.87 5.27 -13.46
CA LYS A 127 -21.11 5.24 -12.67
C LYS A 127 -20.77 4.61 -11.31
N PRO A 128 -21.21 5.21 -10.19
CA PRO A 128 -20.96 4.62 -8.88
C PRO A 128 -21.62 3.24 -8.82
N GLN A 129 -20.83 2.21 -8.56
CA GLN A 129 -21.34 0.91 -8.15
C GLN A 129 -21.55 0.95 -6.65
N TYR A 130 -22.77 0.69 -6.21
CA TYR A 130 -23.09 0.60 -4.79
C TYR A 130 -22.63 -0.76 -4.28
N HIS A 131 -21.55 -0.76 -3.49
CA HIS A 131 -21.10 -1.91 -2.75
C HIS A 131 -21.44 -1.69 -1.27
N ALA A 132 -21.82 -2.75 -0.57
CA ALA A 132 -21.96 -2.70 0.88
C ALA A 132 -20.59 -2.36 1.50
N TRP A 133 -20.54 -1.29 2.26
CA TRP A 133 -19.32 -0.83 2.91
C TRP A 133 -19.16 -1.61 4.21
N ARG A 134 -18.01 -2.26 4.38
CA ARG A 134 -17.64 -2.79 5.69
C ARG A 134 -17.19 -1.62 6.57
N GLU A 135 -17.79 -1.51 7.74
CA GLU A 135 -17.40 -0.52 8.74
C GLU A 135 -15.94 -0.67 9.12
N ARG A 136 -15.32 0.44 9.55
CA ARG A 136 -13.97 0.43 10.09
C ARG A 136 -13.99 -0.21 11.47
N LYS A 137 -12.83 -0.71 11.88
CA LYS A 137 -12.62 -1.06 13.29
C LYS A 137 -12.54 0.21 14.13
N ASP A 138 -12.82 0.09 15.43
CA ASP A 138 -12.91 1.23 16.33
C ASP A 138 -11.53 1.73 16.75
N TYR A 139 -10.58 0.81 16.98
CA TYR A 139 -9.29 1.11 17.61
C TYR A 139 -8.12 0.92 16.66
N PHE A 140 -7.10 1.77 16.83
CA PHE A 140 -5.80 1.57 16.20
C PHE A 140 -5.12 0.30 16.74
N GLY A 141 -4.71 -0.61 15.83
CA GLY A 141 -4.11 -1.90 16.17
C GLY A 141 -5.11 -3.04 16.42
N GLU A 142 -6.41 -2.82 16.16
CA GLU A 142 -7.42 -3.86 16.26
C GLU A 142 -7.33 -4.84 15.09
N LEU A 143 -7.14 -4.34 13.88
CA LEU A 143 -7.07 -5.15 12.66
C LEU A 143 -6.10 -4.54 11.65
N GLU A 144 -5.08 -5.28 11.30
CA GLU A 144 -4.17 -4.96 10.20
C GLU A 144 -4.56 -5.71 8.94
N GLN A 145 -4.69 -5.01 7.81
CA GLN A 145 -4.77 -5.65 6.49
C GLN A 145 -3.37 -5.68 5.90
N PHE A 146 -2.89 -6.87 5.58
CA PHE A 146 -1.57 -7.09 5.01
C PHE A 146 -1.68 -7.72 3.62
N ASP A 147 -0.82 -7.27 2.71
CA ASP A 147 -0.70 -7.82 1.35
C ASP A 147 0.64 -7.47 0.73
N GLY A 148 0.98 -8.19 -0.36
CA GLY A 148 2.10 -7.89 -1.23
C GLY A 148 1.60 -7.39 -2.60
N SER A 149 2.34 -6.48 -3.21
CA SER A 149 2.03 -5.98 -4.55
C SER A 149 3.26 -6.03 -5.44
N TYR A 150 3.21 -6.89 -6.45
CA TYR A 150 4.19 -6.92 -7.53
C TYR A 150 3.89 -5.81 -8.53
N HIS A 151 4.90 -5.01 -8.81
CA HIS A 151 4.79 -3.92 -9.77
C HIS A 151 6.18 -3.47 -10.25
N LEU A 152 6.23 -2.73 -11.36
CA LEU A 152 7.44 -2.04 -11.82
C LEU A 152 7.69 -0.78 -11.00
N TRP A 153 7.90 -0.93 -9.67
CA TRP A 153 8.06 0.19 -8.74
C TRP A 153 9.20 1.13 -9.11
N PHE A 154 10.21 0.58 -9.74
CA PHE A 154 11.41 1.32 -10.18
C PHE A 154 11.36 1.68 -11.67
N GLU A 155 10.31 1.34 -12.39
CA GLU A 155 10.19 1.54 -13.85
C GLU A 155 11.40 0.92 -14.57
N LYS A 156 12.15 1.70 -15.34
CA LYS A 156 13.38 1.27 -16.05
C LYS A 156 14.67 1.46 -15.24
N ARG A 157 14.59 1.89 -13.97
CA ARG A 157 15.75 2.15 -13.12
C ARG A 157 16.31 0.89 -12.45
N LEU A 158 15.51 -0.16 -12.35
CA LEU A 158 15.93 -1.49 -11.92
C LEU A 158 15.64 -2.48 -13.04
N LEU A 159 16.69 -3.13 -13.52
CA LEU A 159 16.61 -4.08 -14.63
C LEU A 159 16.92 -5.49 -14.14
N ASP A 160 16.40 -6.49 -14.85
CA ASP A 160 16.79 -7.89 -14.68
C ASP A 160 18.11 -8.18 -15.43
N GLU A 161 18.55 -9.41 -15.36
CA GLU A 161 19.78 -9.89 -16.05
C GLU A 161 19.70 -9.82 -17.58
N TYR A 162 18.50 -9.64 -18.15
CA TYR A 162 18.25 -9.51 -19.59
C TYR A 162 18.06 -8.05 -20.01
N GLY A 163 18.15 -7.09 -19.09
CA GLY A 163 17.96 -5.67 -19.36
C GLY A 163 16.50 -5.21 -19.40
N ASN A 164 15.54 -6.06 -18.97
CA ASN A 164 14.14 -5.68 -18.88
C ASN A 164 13.82 -5.05 -17.52
N PRO A 165 12.82 -4.15 -17.45
CA PRO A 165 12.34 -3.64 -16.16
C PRO A 165 11.94 -4.77 -15.21
N LYS A 166 12.48 -4.76 -13.98
CA LYS A 166 12.28 -5.80 -13.00
C LYS A 166 11.11 -5.48 -12.08
N GLU A 167 10.17 -6.42 -11.97
CA GLU A 167 9.12 -6.34 -10.95
C GLU A 167 9.69 -6.63 -9.56
N VAL A 168 9.21 -5.88 -8.59
CA VAL A 168 9.57 -6.00 -7.17
C VAL A 168 8.29 -6.06 -6.36
N CYS A 169 8.30 -6.78 -5.26
CA CYS A 169 7.19 -6.86 -4.33
C CYS A 169 7.29 -5.76 -3.27
N LEU A 170 6.24 -4.97 -3.11
CA LEU A 170 6.05 -4.11 -1.94
C LEU A 170 5.12 -4.82 -0.97
N LEU A 171 5.64 -5.26 0.16
CA LEU A 171 4.84 -5.72 1.29
C LEU A 171 4.35 -4.51 2.06
N ALA A 172 3.06 -4.46 2.39
CA ALA A 172 2.50 -3.36 3.16
C ALA A 172 1.39 -3.81 4.09
N SER A 173 1.30 -3.19 5.26
CA SER A 173 0.17 -3.29 6.16
C SER A 173 -0.51 -1.94 6.35
N ILE A 174 -1.82 -1.99 6.47
CA ILE A 174 -2.67 -0.83 6.70
C ILE A 174 -3.62 -1.13 7.87
N ASP A 175 -3.62 -0.25 8.85
CA ASP A 175 -4.57 -0.33 9.95
C ASP A 175 -6.00 -0.05 9.47
N ASP A 176 -6.92 -0.90 9.85
CA ASP A 176 -8.32 -0.85 9.41
C ASP A 176 -9.07 0.36 9.97
N ALA A 177 -8.81 0.75 11.20
CA ALA A 177 -9.47 1.87 11.86
C ALA A 177 -9.04 3.21 11.27
N THR A 178 -7.76 3.43 11.16
CA THR A 178 -7.18 4.73 10.78
C THR A 178 -6.85 4.86 9.29
N GLY A 179 -6.65 3.73 8.60
CA GLY A 179 -6.11 3.73 7.24
C GLY A 179 -4.64 4.18 7.16
N LYS A 180 -3.92 4.19 8.28
CA LYS A 180 -2.47 4.44 8.31
C LYS A 180 -1.72 3.25 7.73
N ILE A 181 -0.72 3.51 6.90
CA ILE A 181 0.31 2.52 6.61
C ILE A 181 1.09 2.33 7.91
N THR A 182 1.03 1.14 8.46
CA THR A 182 1.70 0.80 9.72
C THR A 182 3.11 0.31 9.48
N HIS A 183 3.32 -0.44 8.40
CA HIS A 183 4.65 -0.83 7.92
C HIS A 183 4.63 -1.04 6.41
N ALA A 184 5.75 -0.81 5.73
CA ALA A 184 5.96 -1.16 4.32
C ALA A 184 7.43 -1.51 4.07
N TYR A 185 7.65 -2.49 3.20
CA TYR A 185 8.98 -3.04 2.94
C TYR A 185 9.07 -3.62 1.52
N PHE A 186 10.09 -3.22 0.77
CA PHE A 186 10.38 -3.79 -0.55
C PHE A 186 11.22 -5.04 -0.43
N ASP A 187 10.85 -6.07 -1.18
CA ASP A 187 11.65 -7.28 -1.38
C ASP A 187 11.44 -7.81 -2.81
N PHE A 188 12.28 -8.74 -3.25
CA PHE A 188 12.12 -9.36 -4.56
C PHE A 188 10.94 -10.31 -4.65
N ASN A 189 10.49 -10.84 -3.52
CA ASN A 189 9.37 -11.78 -3.47
C ASN A 189 8.58 -11.68 -2.17
N GLU A 190 7.43 -12.34 -2.14
CA GLU A 190 6.55 -12.50 -0.97
C GLU A 190 6.73 -13.91 -0.35
N GLY A 191 7.97 -14.30 -0.09
CA GLY A 191 8.28 -15.59 0.53
C GLY A 191 8.23 -15.53 2.06
N VAL A 192 8.53 -16.68 2.71
CA VAL A 192 8.54 -16.79 4.17
C VAL A 192 9.50 -15.78 4.81
N ILE A 193 10.71 -15.66 4.27
CA ILE A 193 11.75 -14.78 4.82
C ILE A 193 11.36 -13.30 4.75
N PRO A 194 10.95 -12.73 3.61
CA PRO A 194 10.47 -11.35 3.54
C PRO A 194 9.29 -11.06 4.45
N VAL A 195 8.29 -11.93 4.48
CA VAL A 195 7.11 -11.78 5.34
C VAL A 195 7.50 -11.84 6.81
N PHE A 196 8.43 -12.70 7.19
CA PHE A 196 8.92 -12.77 8.57
C PHE A 196 9.76 -11.57 8.96
N ASN A 197 10.62 -11.04 8.07
CA ASN A 197 11.34 -9.79 8.30
C ASN A 197 10.37 -8.64 8.51
N PHE A 198 9.34 -8.53 7.66
CA PHE A 198 8.29 -7.52 7.76
C PHE A 198 7.60 -7.55 9.14
N TRP A 199 7.08 -8.71 9.53
CA TRP A 199 6.30 -8.82 10.77
C TRP A 199 7.18 -8.79 12.03
N MET A 200 8.42 -9.24 11.95
CA MET A 200 9.38 -9.08 13.05
C MET A 200 9.68 -7.61 13.32
N GLU A 201 9.87 -6.80 12.29
CA GLU A 201 10.09 -5.37 12.43
C GLU A 201 8.82 -4.64 12.90
N TYR A 202 7.67 -5.01 12.34
CA TYR A 202 6.37 -4.49 12.77
C TYR A 202 6.17 -4.65 14.28
N VAL A 203 6.28 -5.88 14.80
CA VAL A 203 6.00 -6.13 16.22
C VAL A 203 7.04 -5.53 17.16
N LYS A 204 8.27 -5.29 16.70
CA LYS A 204 9.30 -4.56 17.45
C LYS A 204 8.97 -3.08 17.59
N THR A 205 8.43 -2.47 16.53
CA THR A 205 8.19 -1.02 16.46
C THR A 205 6.86 -0.61 17.07
N LEU A 206 5.79 -1.31 16.72
CA LEU A 206 4.43 -0.94 17.09
C LEU A 206 3.84 -1.81 18.21
N GLY A 207 4.35 -3.02 18.36
CA GLY A 207 3.74 -4.04 19.20
C GLY A 207 2.86 -4.99 18.39
N LYS A 208 2.14 -5.86 19.09
CA LYS A 208 1.29 -6.91 18.51
C LYS A 208 -0.10 -6.39 18.24
N PRO A 209 -0.61 -6.37 17.00
CA PRO A 209 -2.02 -6.09 16.74
C PRO A 209 -2.89 -7.21 17.30
N LEU A 210 -4.20 -6.98 17.44
CA LEU A 210 -5.11 -8.05 17.87
C LEU A 210 -5.29 -9.08 16.77
N ALA A 211 -5.50 -8.63 15.52
CA ALA A 211 -5.74 -9.49 14.38
C ALA A 211 -5.05 -8.99 13.11
N ILE A 212 -4.74 -9.93 12.22
CA ILE A 212 -4.20 -9.68 10.88
C ILE A 212 -5.17 -10.29 9.87
N TYR A 213 -5.53 -9.49 8.87
CA TYR A 213 -6.37 -9.90 7.76
C TYR A 213 -5.50 -10.23 6.56
N LEU A 214 -5.51 -11.49 6.13
CA LEU A 214 -4.77 -11.98 4.96
C LEU A 214 -5.74 -12.42 3.87
N ASP A 215 -5.30 -12.39 2.62
CA ASP A 215 -5.98 -13.13 1.57
C ASP A 215 -5.84 -14.64 1.84
N LYS A 216 -6.83 -15.42 1.42
CA LYS A 216 -6.54 -16.82 1.19
C LYS A 216 -5.44 -16.81 0.14
N PHE A 217 -4.26 -17.32 0.47
CA PHE A 217 -3.19 -17.58 -0.50
C PHE A 217 -3.72 -18.58 -1.52
N SER A 218 -4.73 -18.17 -2.27
CA SER A 218 -5.29 -18.94 -3.34
C SER A 218 -4.49 -18.62 -4.58
N THR A 219 -3.55 -19.53 -4.90
CA THR A 219 -3.07 -19.70 -6.26
C THR A 219 -2.68 -18.38 -6.95
N TYR A 220 -1.61 -17.73 -6.48
CA TYR A 220 -0.84 -16.94 -7.41
C TYR A 220 -0.48 -17.86 -8.58
N LYS A 221 -0.99 -17.53 -9.76
CA LYS A 221 -0.63 -18.23 -10.98
C LYS A 221 0.88 -18.33 -11.00
N ILE A 222 1.37 -19.55 -10.90
CA ILE A 222 2.77 -19.94 -10.89
C ILE A 222 3.38 -19.49 -12.23
N ASN A 223 3.88 -18.27 -12.30
CA ASN A 223 4.71 -17.82 -13.40
C ASN A 223 6.10 -17.36 -12.93
N HIS A 224 6.39 -17.42 -11.64
CA HIS A 224 7.73 -17.25 -11.12
C HIS A 224 8.28 -18.57 -10.58
N LYS A 225 9.36 -19.07 -11.17
CA LYS A 225 10.11 -20.27 -10.75
C LYS A 225 10.65 -20.21 -9.30
N ALA A 226 10.40 -19.12 -8.57
CA ALA A 226 10.78 -18.90 -7.18
C ALA A 226 9.57 -18.84 -6.22
N ALA A 227 8.38 -19.27 -6.64
CA ALA A 227 7.24 -19.36 -5.74
C ALA A 227 7.51 -20.48 -4.72
N VAL A 228 7.91 -20.08 -3.52
CA VAL A 228 7.88 -20.94 -2.33
C VAL A 228 6.45 -21.46 -2.20
N ASP A 229 6.32 -22.73 -1.83
CA ASP A 229 5.02 -23.36 -1.62
C ASP A 229 4.18 -22.51 -0.67
N ASN A 230 3.08 -21.94 -1.19
CA ASN A 230 2.20 -21.05 -0.43
C ASN A 230 1.62 -21.73 0.82
N SER A 231 1.53 -23.06 0.82
CA SER A 231 1.10 -23.85 1.98
C SER A 231 2.14 -23.82 3.11
N GLU A 232 3.43 -23.84 2.79
CA GLU A 232 4.50 -23.72 3.77
C GLU A 232 4.50 -22.32 4.41
N LEU A 233 4.38 -21.27 3.59
CA LEU A 233 4.27 -19.89 4.10
C LEU A 233 3.12 -19.75 5.10
N MET A 234 1.93 -20.22 4.74
CA MET A 234 0.75 -20.13 5.63
C MET A 234 0.97 -20.88 6.93
N THR A 235 1.52 -22.11 6.86
CA THR A 235 1.78 -22.93 8.06
C THR A 235 2.79 -22.25 8.98
N GLN A 236 3.90 -21.76 8.46
CA GLN A 236 4.94 -21.07 9.24
C GLN A 236 4.43 -19.73 9.80
N PHE A 237 3.70 -18.96 8.99
CA PHE A 237 3.13 -17.68 9.41
C PHE A 237 2.11 -17.85 10.53
N GLN A 238 1.15 -18.77 10.37
CA GLN A 238 0.13 -19.03 11.40
C GLN A 238 0.77 -19.49 12.70
N ARG A 239 1.81 -20.34 12.64
CA ARG A 239 2.57 -20.78 13.82
C ARG A 239 3.21 -19.57 14.53
N ALA A 240 3.88 -18.69 13.79
CA ALA A 240 4.53 -17.50 14.36
C ALA A 240 3.52 -16.55 15.01
N MET A 241 2.41 -16.26 14.33
CA MET A 241 1.34 -15.41 14.84
C MET A 241 0.67 -16.01 16.08
N LYS A 242 0.40 -17.31 16.06
CA LYS A 242 -0.12 -18.05 17.25
C LYS A 242 0.82 -17.93 18.44
N SER A 243 2.13 -18.01 18.23
CA SER A 243 3.14 -17.87 19.30
C SER A 243 3.14 -16.46 19.92
N LEU A 244 2.69 -15.45 19.16
CA LEU A 244 2.53 -14.06 19.61
C LEU A 244 1.10 -13.74 20.09
N SER A 245 0.20 -14.73 20.08
CA SER A 245 -1.22 -14.54 20.37
C SER A 245 -1.89 -13.51 19.46
N ILE A 246 -1.50 -13.45 18.20
CA ILE A 246 -2.10 -12.62 17.17
C ILE A 246 -3.06 -13.49 16.35
N GLU A 247 -4.30 -13.04 16.20
CA GLU A 247 -5.31 -13.74 15.39
C GLU A 247 -5.02 -13.54 13.90
N VAL A 248 -5.10 -14.63 13.12
CA VAL A 248 -4.98 -14.60 11.65
C VAL A 248 -6.34 -14.89 11.05
N ILE A 249 -6.90 -13.90 10.37
CA ILE A 249 -8.22 -13.97 9.72
C ILE A 249 -8.00 -14.08 8.22
N ASN A 250 -8.44 -15.19 7.62
CA ASN A 250 -8.39 -15.37 6.18
C ASN A 250 -9.59 -14.69 5.51
N ALA A 251 -9.31 -13.80 4.55
CA ALA A 251 -10.34 -13.13 3.77
C ALA A 251 -11.14 -14.12 2.92
N ASN A 252 -12.45 -14.17 3.12
CA ASN A 252 -13.34 -15.01 2.32
C ASN A 252 -13.93 -14.25 1.11
N SER A 253 -13.68 -12.95 0.99
CA SER A 253 -14.19 -12.10 -0.10
C SER A 253 -13.23 -10.96 -0.43
N PRO A 254 -13.14 -10.53 -1.70
CA PRO A 254 -12.34 -9.37 -2.13
C PRO A 254 -12.74 -8.07 -1.41
N GLN A 255 -14.05 -7.90 -1.10
CA GLN A 255 -14.54 -6.70 -0.41
C GLN A 255 -13.92 -6.51 0.97
N ALA A 256 -13.51 -7.60 1.60
CA ALA A 256 -12.90 -7.59 2.92
C ALA A 256 -11.51 -6.91 2.94
N LYS A 257 -10.78 -6.95 1.81
CA LYS A 257 -9.44 -6.34 1.63
C LYS A 257 -9.44 -4.98 0.91
N GLY A 258 -10.59 -4.43 0.62
CA GLY A 258 -10.71 -3.21 -0.20
C GLY A 258 -9.92 -1.98 0.30
N ARG A 259 -9.35 -2.01 1.52
CA ARG A 259 -8.48 -0.91 2.01
C ARG A 259 -7.05 -1.07 1.53
N VAL A 260 -6.47 -2.26 1.67
CA VAL A 260 -5.10 -2.51 1.21
C VAL A 260 -5.02 -2.48 -0.33
N GLU A 261 -6.03 -2.96 -1.04
CA GLU A 261 -6.11 -2.84 -2.51
C GLU A 261 -6.12 -1.38 -2.97
N ARG A 262 -6.94 -0.53 -2.32
CA ARG A 262 -6.95 0.92 -2.61
C ARG A 262 -5.65 1.60 -2.21
N LEU A 263 -5.00 1.14 -1.15
CA LEU A 263 -3.68 1.61 -0.77
C LEU A 263 -2.69 1.36 -1.91
N PHE A 264 -2.60 0.12 -2.41
CA PHE A 264 -1.69 -0.20 -3.51
C PHE A 264 -1.99 0.60 -4.78
N GLY A 265 -3.27 0.77 -5.15
CA GLY A 265 -3.62 1.64 -6.27
C GLY A 265 -3.14 3.09 -6.08
N THR A 266 -3.18 3.61 -4.85
CA THR A 266 -2.65 4.94 -4.52
C THR A 266 -1.12 4.97 -4.53
N LEU A 267 -0.47 3.93 -4.02
CA LEU A 267 0.99 3.83 -3.99
C LEU A 267 1.56 3.65 -5.40
N GLN A 268 0.93 2.84 -6.25
CA GLN A 268 1.33 2.68 -7.64
C GLN A 268 1.28 4.00 -8.43
N ASP A 269 0.28 4.87 -8.15
CA ASP A 269 0.26 6.22 -8.75
C ASP A 269 1.32 7.14 -8.13
N ARG A 270 1.55 7.09 -6.80
CA ARG A 270 2.35 8.10 -6.09
C ARG A 270 3.78 7.65 -5.78
N LEU A 271 3.95 6.47 -5.19
CA LEU A 271 5.26 6.01 -4.73
C LEU A 271 6.24 5.78 -5.87
N VAL A 272 5.78 5.22 -7.01
CA VAL A 272 6.61 5.06 -8.22
C VAL A 272 7.22 6.40 -8.64
N LYS A 273 6.42 7.46 -8.64
CA LYS A 273 6.85 8.81 -9.03
C LYS A 273 7.74 9.47 -7.97
N GLU A 274 7.49 9.22 -6.69
CA GLU A 274 8.36 9.66 -5.59
C GLU A 274 9.74 9.00 -5.67
N LEU A 275 9.80 7.70 -5.93
CA LEU A 275 11.06 6.97 -6.14
C LEU A 275 11.82 7.53 -7.36
N ARG A 276 11.11 7.90 -8.43
CA ARG A 276 11.69 8.54 -9.61
C ARG A 276 12.25 9.93 -9.31
N LEU A 277 11.49 10.78 -8.63
CA LEU A 277 11.94 12.13 -8.27
C LEU A 277 13.19 12.11 -7.38
N ASN A 278 13.36 11.09 -6.56
CA ASN A 278 14.52 10.89 -5.69
C ASN A 278 15.61 10.03 -6.35
N ASN A 279 15.46 9.66 -7.64
CA ASN A 279 16.38 8.84 -8.42
C ASN A 279 16.77 7.52 -7.74
N LEU A 280 15.82 6.89 -7.02
CA LEU A 280 16.05 5.63 -6.30
C LEU A 280 15.90 4.45 -7.25
N SER A 281 16.88 3.52 -7.22
CA SER A 281 16.95 2.35 -8.09
C SER A 281 17.20 1.04 -7.34
N SER A 282 17.45 1.09 -6.03
CA SER A 282 17.71 -0.10 -5.22
C SER A 282 16.64 -0.32 -4.15
N ILE A 283 16.42 -1.59 -3.79
CA ILE A 283 15.52 -1.98 -2.70
C ILE A 283 15.99 -1.39 -1.37
N THR A 284 17.30 -1.42 -1.09
CA THR A 284 17.87 -0.96 0.17
C THR A 284 17.62 0.53 0.40
N GLU A 285 17.93 1.36 -0.60
CA GLU A 285 17.70 2.82 -0.54
C GLU A 285 16.21 3.13 -0.42
N SER A 286 15.37 2.38 -1.14
CA SER A 286 13.92 2.59 -1.13
C SER A 286 13.30 2.18 0.20
N ASN A 287 13.79 1.15 0.86
CA ASN A 287 13.38 0.81 2.22
C ASN A 287 13.77 1.88 3.25
N LEU A 288 14.91 2.54 3.05
CA LEU A 288 15.29 3.70 3.86
C LEU A 288 14.36 4.90 3.57
N PHE A 289 14.08 5.16 2.29
CA PHE A 289 13.16 6.23 1.87
C PHE A 289 11.75 6.06 2.44
N LEU A 290 11.23 4.84 2.50
CA LEU A 290 9.91 4.54 3.06
C LEU A 290 9.76 5.05 4.50
N LYS A 291 10.82 5.07 5.31
CA LYS A 291 10.80 5.59 6.70
C LYS A 291 10.39 7.06 6.76
N GLY A 292 10.78 7.87 5.78
CA GLY A 292 10.38 9.27 5.67
C GLY A 292 9.07 9.48 4.90
N PHE A 293 8.79 8.61 3.93
CA PHE A 293 7.60 8.70 3.09
C PHE A 293 6.31 8.34 3.85
N ILE A 294 6.32 7.24 4.63
CA ILE A 294 5.14 6.74 5.34
C ILE A 294 4.52 7.79 6.28
N PRO A 295 5.27 8.50 7.14
CA PRO A 295 4.68 9.55 7.97
C PRO A 295 4.02 10.68 7.17
N LYS A 296 4.65 11.11 6.06
CA LYS A 296 4.09 12.13 5.16
C LYS A 296 2.82 11.63 4.47
N PHE A 297 2.81 10.38 4.02
CA PHE A 297 1.64 9.75 3.44
C PHE A 297 0.50 9.66 4.46
N ASN A 298 0.77 9.16 5.64
CA ASN A 298 -0.20 9.00 6.71
C ASN A 298 -0.83 10.33 7.14
N SER A 299 -0.04 11.41 7.24
CA SER A 299 -0.58 12.74 7.58
C SER A 299 -1.64 13.25 6.59
N ARG A 300 -1.62 12.76 5.35
CA ARG A 300 -2.55 13.19 4.28
C ARG A 300 -3.74 12.27 4.08
N PHE A 301 -3.56 10.98 4.33
CA PHE A 301 -4.52 9.95 3.92
C PHE A 301 -5.17 9.20 5.08
N SER A 302 -4.62 9.30 6.28
CA SER A 302 -5.24 8.68 7.45
C SER A 302 -6.46 9.45 7.94
N VAL A 303 -7.29 8.75 8.70
CA VAL A 303 -8.44 9.31 9.40
C VAL A 303 -8.31 9.07 10.90
N HIS A 304 -9.03 9.82 11.72
CA HIS A 304 -9.12 9.55 13.15
C HIS A 304 -9.92 8.26 13.38
N PRO A 305 -9.47 7.37 14.26
CA PRO A 305 -10.25 6.20 14.65
C PRO A 305 -11.48 6.63 15.45
N VAL A 306 -12.45 5.74 15.62
CA VAL A 306 -13.64 6.00 16.44
C VAL A 306 -13.25 6.19 17.92
N LYS A 307 -12.25 5.46 18.38
CA LYS A 307 -11.69 5.54 19.72
C LYS A 307 -10.18 5.75 19.65
N ASP A 308 -9.67 6.69 20.43
CA ASP A 308 -8.29 7.18 20.33
C ASP A 308 -7.23 6.23 20.89
N GLU A 309 -7.64 5.19 21.64
CA GLU A 309 -6.72 4.28 22.29
C GLU A 309 -5.98 3.42 21.24
N ASN A 310 -4.68 3.26 21.48
CA ASN A 310 -3.85 2.31 20.76
C ASN A 310 -3.86 0.97 21.52
N ILE A 311 -4.44 -0.06 20.90
CA ILE A 311 -4.60 -1.37 21.53
C ILE A 311 -3.55 -2.40 21.11
N HIS A 312 -2.46 -1.97 20.46
CA HIS A 312 -1.32 -2.84 20.25
C HIS A 312 -0.76 -3.32 21.59
N ARG A 313 -0.58 -4.63 21.72
CA ARG A 313 -0.02 -5.25 22.92
C ARG A 313 1.50 -5.28 22.83
N GLN A 314 2.17 -4.85 23.87
CA GLN A 314 3.62 -4.91 23.93
C GLN A 314 4.13 -6.36 23.95
N LEU A 315 5.32 -6.57 23.36
CA LEU A 315 6.01 -7.86 23.48
C LEU A 315 6.42 -8.10 24.94
N THR A 316 6.10 -9.27 25.46
CA THR A 316 6.59 -9.71 26.77
C THR A 316 8.11 -9.94 26.73
N ARG A 317 8.76 -10.00 27.89
CA ARG A 317 10.19 -10.29 27.99
C ARG A 317 10.56 -11.62 27.32
N ARG A 318 9.73 -12.65 27.53
CA ARG A 318 9.93 -13.98 26.91
C ARG A 318 9.82 -13.93 25.38
N GLU A 319 8.83 -13.21 24.85
CA GLU A 319 8.67 -13.04 23.40
C GLU A 319 9.84 -12.28 22.79
N LYS A 320 10.31 -11.20 23.43
CA LYS A 320 11.48 -10.44 22.98
C LYS A 320 12.73 -11.31 22.88
N MET A 321 12.98 -12.16 23.89
CA MET A 321 14.13 -13.08 23.91
C MET A 321 14.02 -14.16 22.83
N ASN A 322 12.81 -14.65 22.54
CA ASN A 322 12.56 -15.71 21.59
C ASN A 322 12.16 -15.24 20.19
N LEU A 323 12.27 -13.92 19.89
CA LEU A 323 11.71 -13.36 18.66
C LEU A 323 12.36 -13.96 17.41
N LYS A 324 13.67 -14.24 17.43
CA LYS A 324 14.36 -14.92 16.33
C LYS A 324 13.85 -16.36 16.10
N SER A 325 13.56 -17.09 17.17
CA SER A 325 12.96 -18.44 17.12
C SER A 325 11.51 -18.38 16.63
N ILE A 326 10.71 -17.40 17.07
CA ILE A 326 9.33 -17.23 16.63
C ILE A 326 9.29 -16.98 15.11
N PHE A 327 10.13 -16.09 14.61
CA PHE A 327 10.25 -15.77 13.18
C PHE A 327 11.37 -16.58 12.51
N SER A 328 11.41 -17.90 12.74
CA SER A 328 12.29 -18.84 12.05
C SER A 328 11.46 -19.84 11.23
N ILE A 329 12.04 -20.39 10.19
CA ILE A 329 11.42 -21.52 9.47
C ILE A 329 11.65 -22.76 10.32
N GLN A 330 10.58 -23.40 10.76
CA GLN A 330 10.64 -24.52 11.68
C GLN A 330 10.25 -25.83 11.00
N SER A 331 11.06 -26.86 11.20
CA SER A 331 10.80 -28.20 10.73
C SER A 331 11.23 -29.25 11.76
N THR A 332 10.60 -30.41 11.72
CA THR A 332 10.94 -31.48 12.64
C THR A 332 11.89 -32.50 11.97
N ARG A 333 12.94 -32.89 12.64
CA ARG A 333 13.86 -33.95 12.22
C ARG A 333 13.99 -35.03 13.31
N ARG A 334 14.46 -36.20 12.93
CA ARG A 334 14.80 -37.28 13.88
C ARG A 334 16.31 -37.35 14.07
N VAL A 335 16.72 -37.61 15.27
CA VAL A 335 18.12 -37.94 15.59
C VAL A 335 18.40 -39.37 15.10
N ASN A 336 19.45 -39.54 14.31
CA ASN A 336 19.90 -40.84 13.82
C ASN A 336 20.50 -41.71 14.96
N LEU A 337 20.76 -42.97 14.67
CA LEU A 337 21.36 -43.90 15.65
C LEU A 337 22.79 -43.51 16.08
N ASP A 338 23.49 -42.80 15.20
CA ASP A 338 24.86 -42.29 15.40
C ASP A 338 24.86 -40.88 15.97
N TYR A 339 23.72 -40.39 16.50
CA TYR A 339 23.54 -39.04 17.02
C TYR A 339 23.78 -37.96 15.99
N THR A 340 23.66 -38.26 14.68
CA THR A 340 23.62 -37.22 13.64
C THR A 340 22.21 -36.72 13.34
N ILE A 341 22.12 -35.56 12.76
CA ILE A 341 20.89 -34.93 12.26
C ILE A 341 21.13 -34.57 10.80
N GLN A 342 20.23 -34.99 9.90
CA GLN A 342 20.30 -34.56 8.50
C GLN A 342 19.35 -33.40 8.22
N PHE A 343 19.89 -32.30 7.68
CA PHE A 343 19.12 -31.15 7.26
C PHE A 343 19.76 -30.49 6.04
N LYS A 344 18.97 -30.19 5.00
CA LYS A 344 19.43 -29.51 3.74
C LYS A 344 20.71 -30.14 3.14
N ASN A 345 20.71 -31.48 3.01
CA ASN A 345 21.85 -32.28 2.50
C ASN A 345 23.15 -32.17 3.32
N GLN A 346 23.09 -31.59 4.51
CA GLN A 346 24.18 -31.55 5.47
C GLN A 346 23.91 -32.51 6.64
N PHE A 347 24.98 -33.02 7.25
CA PHE A 347 24.93 -33.81 8.46
C PHE A 347 25.53 -32.99 9.61
N TYR A 348 24.82 -33.01 10.72
CA TYR A 348 25.20 -32.33 11.94
C TYR A 348 25.40 -33.36 13.02
N GLN A 349 26.58 -33.44 13.61
CA GLN A 349 26.89 -34.33 14.72
C GLN A 349 26.55 -33.62 16.02
N LEU A 350 25.79 -34.26 16.91
CA LEU A 350 25.58 -33.77 18.26
C LEU A 350 26.88 -33.95 19.07
N GLU A 351 27.23 -32.90 19.83
CA GLU A 351 28.34 -32.98 20.80
C GLU A 351 27.99 -33.95 21.93
N GLU A 352 28.98 -34.51 22.59
CA GLU A 352 28.78 -35.46 23.69
C GLU A 352 28.10 -34.81 24.90
N ILE A 353 28.45 -33.52 25.17
CA ILE A 353 27.91 -32.81 26.32
C ILE A 353 26.75 -31.92 25.85
N GLN A 354 25.54 -32.29 26.20
CA GLN A 354 24.31 -31.61 25.84
C GLN A 354 23.62 -31.02 27.09
N PRO A 355 22.86 -29.89 26.94
CA PRO A 355 22.12 -29.28 28.07
C PRO A 355 20.94 -30.14 28.54
N THR A 356 20.55 -31.16 27.78
CA THR A 356 19.48 -32.10 28.12
C THR A 356 19.78 -33.48 27.52
N THR A 357 19.27 -34.53 28.15
CA THR A 357 19.41 -35.92 27.65
C THR A 357 18.62 -36.08 26.38
N ILE A 358 19.27 -36.51 25.32
CA ILE A 358 18.66 -36.83 24.01
C ILE A 358 19.01 -38.25 23.62
N ARG A 359 18.06 -38.95 23.02
CA ARG A 359 18.20 -40.34 22.57
C ARG A 359 18.05 -40.42 21.05
N PRO A 360 18.66 -41.41 20.41
CA PRO A 360 18.41 -41.70 19.00
C PRO A 360 16.93 -41.92 18.73
N LYS A 361 16.48 -41.54 17.53
CA LYS A 361 15.09 -41.52 17.05
C LYS A 361 14.17 -40.49 17.66
N GLU A 362 14.60 -39.70 18.66
CA GLU A 362 13.82 -38.58 19.17
C GLU A 362 13.62 -37.52 18.10
N ARG A 363 12.47 -36.83 18.17
CA ARG A 363 12.14 -35.72 17.28
C ARG A 363 12.64 -34.43 17.88
N ILE A 364 13.41 -33.72 17.09
CA ILE A 364 13.93 -32.38 17.42
C ILE A 364 13.35 -31.34 16.48
N LEU A 365 13.30 -30.11 16.95
CA LEU A 365 12.93 -28.95 16.15
C LEU A 365 14.19 -28.36 15.51
N VAL A 366 14.15 -28.15 14.20
CA VAL A 366 15.17 -27.41 13.46
C VAL A 366 14.60 -26.03 13.21
N GLU A 367 15.32 -25.01 13.60
CA GLU A 367 15.01 -23.60 13.41
C GLU A 367 16.02 -23.01 12.43
N GLU A 368 15.56 -22.56 11.28
CA GLU A 368 16.34 -21.76 10.35
C GLU A 368 15.98 -20.30 10.58
N HIS A 369 16.88 -19.56 11.15
CA HIS A 369 16.71 -18.13 11.43
C HIS A 369 16.82 -17.29 10.17
N LEU A 370 16.31 -16.04 10.21
CA LEU A 370 16.32 -15.13 9.05
C LEU A 370 17.72 -14.71 8.60
N ASP A 371 18.71 -14.83 9.47
CA ASP A 371 20.15 -14.63 9.17
C ASP A 371 20.82 -15.86 8.55
N GLY A 372 20.05 -16.95 8.29
CA GLY A 372 20.55 -18.20 7.74
C GLY A 372 21.13 -19.17 8.77
N ALA A 373 21.23 -18.77 10.04
CA ALA A 373 21.73 -19.66 11.10
C ALA A 373 20.74 -20.79 11.38
N ILE A 374 21.29 -22.01 11.51
CA ILE A 374 20.50 -23.22 11.80
C ILE A 374 20.73 -23.59 13.26
N HIS A 375 19.62 -23.74 13.97
CA HIS A 375 19.62 -24.17 15.36
C HIS A 375 18.79 -25.44 15.52
N PHE A 376 19.24 -26.32 16.41
CA PHE A 376 18.52 -27.53 16.77
C PHE A 376 18.01 -27.38 18.19
N ARG A 377 16.71 -27.57 18.40
CA ARG A 377 16.10 -27.44 19.73
C ARG A 377 15.37 -28.72 20.10
N PHE A 378 15.63 -29.17 21.30
CA PHE A 378 14.91 -30.28 21.92
C PHE A 378 14.29 -29.81 23.23
N LYS A 379 12.97 -29.90 23.33
CA LYS A 379 12.19 -29.28 24.42
C LYS A 379 12.49 -27.77 24.47
N GLU A 380 12.98 -27.26 25.59
CA GLU A 380 13.33 -25.84 25.79
C GLU A 380 14.82 -25.53 25.58
N HIS A 381 15.63 -26.52 25.18
CA HIS A 381 17.10 -26.40 25.12
C HIS A 381 17.61 -26.44 23.68
N TYR A 382 18.52 -25.53 23.36
CA TYR A 382 19.29 -25.58 22.12
C TYR A 382 20.39 -26.64 22.25
N LEU A 383 20.49 -27.49 21.24
CA LEU A 383 21.49 -28.56 21.19
C LEU A 383 22.79 -28.02 20.60
N LYS A 384 23.91 -28.52 21.15
CA LYS A 384 25.24 -28.27 20.61
C LYS A 384 25.54 -29.27 19.51
N CYS A 385 25.97 -28.79 18.36
CA CYS A 385 26.32 -29.63 17.22
C CYS A 385 27.35 -28.94 16.32
N PHE A 386 28.05 -29.73 15.52
CA PHE A 386 28.96 -29.29 14.49
C PHE A 386 28.63 -29.94 13.15
N VAL A 387 28.97 -29.29 12.07
CA VAL A 387 28.73 -29.76 10.71
C VAL A 387 29.77 -30.83 10.35
N LEU A 388 29.30 -31.95 9.80
CA LEU A 388 30.22 -32.95 9.23
C LEU A 388 30.54 -32.60 7.78
N SER A 389 31.82 -32.67 7.42
CA SER A 389 32.31 -32.45 6.04
C SER A 389 31.86 -33.54 5.07
N GLU A 390 31.68 -34.77 5.57
CA GLU A 390 31.31 -35.91 4.78
C GLU A 390 30.12 -36.64 5.42
N LYS A 391 29.38 -37.39 4.56
CA LYS A 391 28.30 -38.25 5.04
C LYS A 391 28.89 -39.39 5.89
N PRO A 392 28.32 -39.67 7.08
CA PRO A 392 28.78 -40.76 7.92
C PRO A 392 28.79 -42.09 7.14
N LYS A 393 29.92 -42.74 7.09
CA LYS A 393 30.04 -44.09 6.45
C LYS A 393 29.34 -45.10 7.31
N LYS A 394 28.51 -45.97 6.73
CA LYS A 394 27.96 -47.12 7.42
C LYS A 394 29.13 -48.08 7.76
N ILE A 395 29.43 -48.26 9.01
CA ILE A 395 30.34 -49.29 9.45
C ILE A 395 29.59 -50.61 9.30
N PHE A 396 29.87 -51.35 8.24
CA PHE A 396 29.46 -52.74 8.13
C PHE A 396 30.33 -53.53 9.14
N ARG A 397 29.74 -53.91 10.26
CA ARG A 397 30.36 -54.98 11.07
C ARG A 397 30.40 -56.21 10.18
N GLN A 398 31.58 -56.65 9.77
CA GLN A 398 31.72 -57.95 9.17
C GLN A 398 31.19 -58.96 10.17
N PRO A 399 30.34 -59.93 9.74
CA PRO A 399 29.92 -60.98 10.65
C PRO A 399 31.18 -61.68 11.14
N VAL A 400 31.35 -61.74 12.43
CA VAL A 400 32.40 -62.60 13.04
C VAL A 400 32.06 -64.01 12.68
N ILE A 401 32.78 -64.62 11.72
CA ILE A 401 32.67 -65.98 11.43
C ILE A 401 33.34 -66.71 12.62
N LEU A 402 32.51 -67.21 13.53
CA LEU A 402 32.99 -68.16 14.57
C LEU A 402 33.48 -69.37 13.88
N ALA A 403 34.78 -69.70 14.02
CA ALA A 403 35.34 -70.95 13.57
C ALA A 403 34.59 -72.07 14.25
N THR A 404 33.97 -72.92 13.46
CA THR A 404 33.41 -74.21 13.96
C THR A 404 34.55 -75.06 14.45
N HIS A 405 34.56 -75.33 15.75
CA HIS A 405 35.43 -76.36 16.28
C HIS A 405 35.12 -77.71 15.61
N PRO A 406 36.11 -78.44 15.12
CA PRO A 406 35.87 -79.78 14.70
C PRO A 406 35.59 -80.60 15.95
N LEU A 407 34.42 -81.19 16.00
CA LEU A 407 34.11 -82.23 16.94
C LEU A 407 34.85 -83.51 16.52
N ASN A 408 35.69 -84.02 17.41
CA ASN A 408 36.16 -85.40 17.35
C ASN A 408 35.04 -86.43 17.46
#